data_c062f4bcec21d6791ef75fb3ff7746e4
#
_entry.id   c062f4bcec21d6791ef75fb3ff7746e4
#
_cell.length_a   1.000
_cell.length_b   1.000
_cell.length_c   1.000
_cell.angle_alpha   90.00
_cell.angle_beta   90.00
_cell.angle_gamma   90.00
#
_symmetry.space_group_name_H-M   'P 1'
#
loop_
_entity.id
_entity.type
_entity.pdbx_description
1 polymer ?
#
loop_
_entity_poly.entity_id
_entity_poly.type
_entity_poly.pdbx_seq_one_letter_code
_entity_poly.pdbx_strand_id
1 'polypeptide(L)'
;MKTHYLSISILSFLLLLLSGCGVYNFTGGAIDPSVKTISIAVFYNESASGPPNMSQLLTEKIKDYYQSNSKLTIVPNNGDWQLSGYISQYTVTPLAPLANETAAQSRLTIGVKVDFVNTKDEKQNFSQVFPFYRDFNQTQSLSSVESELVDAILNQIVFDIFTKTTSNW
;
A
#
# COMPACT_ATOMS: atom_id res chain seq x y z
N MET A 1 34.02 -35.31 40.66
CA MET A 1 32.65 -35.73 40.21
C MET A 1 31.59 -34.58 40.34
N LYS A 2 31.53 -33.84 41.43
CA LYS A 2 30.51 -32.72 41.60
C LYS A 2 30.64 -31.60 40.58
N THR A 3 31.84 -31.28 40.08
CA THR A 3 32.09 -30.19 39.13
C THR A 3 31.56 -30.50 37.74
N HIS A 4 31.54 -31.76 37.31
CA HIS A 4 31.00 -32.18 35.99
C HIS A 4 29.48 -32.06 35.94
N TYR A 5 28.78 -32.40 37.02
CA TYR A 5 27.32 -32.29 37.06
C TYR A 5 26.88 -30.82 37.05
N LEU A 6 27.64 -29.92 37.68
CA LEU A 6 27.36 -28.48 37.64
C LEU A 6 27.53 -27.90 36.24
N SER A 7 28.60 -28.30 35.53
CA SER A 7 28.83 -27.87 34.15
C SER A 7 27.76 -28.37 33.16
N ILE A 8 27.30 -29.61 33.34
CA ILE A 8 26.23 -30.18 32.50
C ILE A 8 24.91 -29.46 32.77
N SER A 9 24.60 -29.13 34.02
CA SER A 9 23.40 -28.40 34.39
C SER A 9 23.38 -26.97 33.81
N ILE A 10 24.51 -26.27 33.83
CA ILE A 10 24.63 -24.92 33.25
C ILE A 10 24.50 -24.97 31.73
N LEU A 11 25.11 -25.97 31.07
CA LEU A 11 25.01 -26.14 29.62
C LEU A 11 23.58 -26.48 29.19
N SER A 12 22.85 -27.33 29.94
CA SER A 12 21.46 -27.65 29.68
C SER A 12 20.54 -26.44 29.87
N PHE A 13 20.79 -25.60 30.86
CA PHE A 13 20.03 -24.36 31.09
C PHE A 13 20.28 -23.31 30.00
N LEU A 14 21.51 -23.23 29.50
CA LEU A 14 21.87 -22.34 28.40
C LEU A 14 21.24 -22.76 27.06
N LEU A 15 21.08 -24.07 26.81
CA LEU A 15 20.40 -24.58 25.62
C LEU A 15 18.88 -24.27 25.64
N LEU A 16 18.25 -24.24 26.82
CA LEU A 16 16.83 -23.90 26.97
C LEU A 16 16.54 -22.41 26.68
N LEU A 17 17.53 -21.52 26.80
CA LEU A 17 17.38 -20.10 26.50
C LEU A 17 17.43 -19.79 25.00
N LEU A 18 17.90 -20.72 24.14
CA LEU A 18 18.02 -20.55 22.71
C LEU A 18 16.74 -20.90 21.91
N SER A 19 15.74 -21.47 22.54
CA SER A 19 14.47 -21.87 21.88
C SER A 19 13.44 -20.73 21.73
N GLY A 20 13.81 -19.49 22.06
CA GLY A 20 12.92 -18.33 22.08
C GLY A 20 12.89 -17.49 20.78
N CYS A 21 13.41 -17.97 19.65
CA CYS A 21 13.20 -17.28 18.36
C CYS A 21 11.78 -17.55 17.85
N GLY A 22 10.79 -16.91 18.46
CA GLY A 22 9.50 -16.70 17.83
C GLY A 22 9.74 -15.91 16.55
N VAL A 23 9.33 -16.46 15.40
CA VAL A 23 9.33 -15.75 14.12
C VAL A 23 8.35 -14.59 14.26
N TYR A 24 8.85 -13.42 14.63
CA TYR A 24 8.12 -12.18 14.50
C TYR A 24 7.99 -11.89 13.00
N ASN A 25 6.86 -12.30 12.41
CA ASN A 25 6.45 -11.80 11.10
C ASN A 25 6.10 -10.31 11.25
N PHE A 26 7.03 -9.46 10.91
CA PHE A 26 6.85 -8.01 10.77
C PHE A 26 6.16 -7.66 9.43
N THR A 27 5.26 -8.50 8.95
CA THR A 27 4.33 -8.15 7.86
C THR A 27 3.16 -7.42 8.51
N GLY A 28 3.06 -6.13 8.22
CA GLY A 28 2.02 -5.25 8.75
C GLY A 28 0.64 -5.91 8.72
N GLY A 29 -0.12 -5.75 9.81
CA GLY A 29 -1.48 -6.22 10.05
C GLY A 29 -1.77 -7.65 9.60
N ALA A 30 -2.01 -8.56 10.52
CA ALA A 30 -2.41 -9.92 10.15
C ALA A 30 -3.85 -9.88 9.58
N ILE A 31 -4.01 -10.19 8.30
CA ILE A 31 -5.34 -10.43 7.71
C ILE A 31 -6.01 -11.55 8.51
N ASP A 32 -7.26 -11.32 8.93
CA ASP A 32 -8.02 -12.33 9.68
C ASP A 32 -8.04 -13.66 8.91
N PRO A 33 -7.70 -14.80 9.54
CA PRO A 33 -7.70 -16.11 8.88
C PRO A 33 -9.04 -16.54 8.26
N SER A 34 -10.16 -15.92 8.64
CA SER A 34 -11.47 -16.16 8.05
C SER A 34 -11.64 -15.52 6.66
N VAL A 35 -10.82 -14.51 6.34
CA VAL A 35 -10.81 -13.81 5.04
C VAL A 35 -9.91 -14.58 4.08
N LYS A 36 -10.47 -15.08 2.99
CA LYS A 36 -9.76 -15.91 1.99
C LYS A 36 -9.72 -15.28 0.61
N THR A 37 -10.70 -14.44 0.31
CA THR A 37 -10.89 -13.91 -1.03
C THR A 37 -11.01 -12.39 -1.02
N ILE A 38 -10.59 -11.77 -2.14
CA ILE A 38 -10.78 -10.34 -2.40
C ILE A 38 -11.33 -10.16 -3.81
N SER A 39 -12.35 -9.33 -3.97
CA SER A 39 -12.81 -8.82 -5.25
C SER A 39 -12.37 -7.36 -5.41
N ILE A 40 -11.73 -7.07 -6.55
CA ILE A 40 -11.23 -5.73 -6.87
C ILE A 40 -11.96 -5.29 -8.14
N ALA A 41 -12.85 -4.30 -7.99
CA ALA A 41 -13.56 -3.70 -9.12
C ALA A 41 -12.58 -2.94 -10.03
N VAL A 42 -12.97 -2.73 -11.28
CA VAL A 42 -12.24 -1.85 -12.18
C VAL A 42 -12.38 -0.42 -11.67
N PHE A 43 -11.26 0.22 -11.38
CA PHE A 43 -11.23 1.64 -11.04
C PHE A 43 -11.44 2.47 -12.29
N TYR A 44 -12.06 3.62 -12.16
CA TYR A 44 -12.30 4.55 -13.27
C TYR A 44 -11.74 5.94 -12.93
N ASN A 45 -11.70 6.83 -13.91
CA ASN A 45 -11.14 8.16 -13.72
C ASN A 45 -12.26 9.22 -13.80
N GLU A 46 -12.54 9.86 -12.65
CA GLU A 46 -13.47 10.99 -12.54
C GLU A 46 -12.78 12.35 -12.55
N SER A 47 -11.44 12.39 -12.48
CA SER A 47 -10.71 13.65 -12.46
C SER A 47 -10.75 14.42 -13.79
N ALA A 48 -11.23 13.79 -14.85
CA ALA A 48 -11.25 14.29 -16.24
C ALA A 48 -9.86 14.69 -16.79
N SER A 49 -8.79 14.31 -16.13
CA SER A 49 -7.40 14.67 -16.45
C SER A 49 -6.47 13.47 -16.26
N GLY A 50 -5.23 13.60 -16.79
CA GLY A 50 -4.22 12.55 -16.72
C GLY A 50 -4.22 11.59 -17.90
N PRO A 51 -3.28 10.63 -17.92
CA PRO A 51 -3.14 9.66 -19.00
C PRO A 51 -4.40 8.79 -19.19
N PRO A 52 -4.82 8.51 -20.42
CA PRO A 52 -6.04 7.73 -20.70
C PRO A 52 -6.05 6.32 -20.07
N ASN A 53 -4.89 5.71 -19.88
CA ASN A 53 -4.73 4.37 -19.32
C ASN A 53 -4.51 4.36 -17.80
N MET A 54 -4.55 5.53 -17.13
CA MET A 54 -4.20 5.65 -15.70
C MET A 54 -5.10 4.79 -14.79
N SER A 55 -6.40 4.73 -15.08
CA SER A 55 -7.35 3.91 -14.30
C SER A 55 -7.13 2.40 -14.46
N GLN A 56 -6.79 1.96 -15.68
CA GLN A 56 -6.40 0.57 -15.90
C GLN A 56 -5.11 0.24 -15.17
N LEU A 57 -4.09 1.09 -15.29
CA LEU A 57 -2.80 0.94 -14.61
C LEU A 57 -2.99 0.85 -13.09
N LEU A 58 -3.82 1.71 -12.49
CA LEU A 58 -4.14 1.65 -11.07
C LEU A 58 -4.78 0.31 -10.69
N THR A 59 -5.78 -0.15 -11.47
CA THR A 59 -6.48 -1.41 -11.20
C THR A 59 -5.52 -2.61 -11.24
N GLU A 60 -4.64 -2.66 -12.24
CA GLU A 60 -3.63 -3.70 -12.38
C GLU A 60 -2.64 -3.66 -11.22
N LYS A 61 -2.09 -2.49 -10.88
CA LYS A 61 -1.18 -2.33 -9.74
C LYS A 61 -1.79 -2.79 -8.41
N ILE A 62 -3.05 -2.46 -8.15
CA ILE A 62 -3.75 -2.94 -6.95
C ILE A 62 -3.82 -4.47 -6.95
N LYS A 63 -4.25 -5.09 -8.05
CA LYS A 63 -4.35 -6.55 -8.17
C LYS A 63 -3.00 -7.23 -7.95
N ASP A 64 -1.98 -6.77 -8.64
CA ASP A 64 -0.62 -7.31 -8.55
C ASP A 64 -0.07 -7.18 -7.13
N TYR A 65 -0.32 -6.04 -6.47
CA TYR A 65 0.15 -5.80 -5.12
C TYR A 65 -0.50 -6.75 -4.11
N TYR A 66 -1.84 -6.92 -4.16
CA TYR A 66 -2.54 -7.87 -3.29
C TYR A 66 -2.15 -9.32 -3.56
N GLN A 67 -1.97 -9.70 -4.82
CA GLN A 67 -1.54 -11.05 -5.19
C GLN A 67 -0.13 -11.37 -4.67
N SER A 68 0.77 -10.39 -4.70
CA SER A 68 2.17 -10.56 -4.30
C SER A 68 2.39 -10.46 -2.79
N ASN A 69 1.56 -9.68 -2.06
CA ASN A 69 1.79 -9.33 -0.66
C ASN A 69 0.74 -9.90 0.30
N SER A 70 -0.23 -10.69 -0.20
CA SER A 70 -1.22 -11.36 0.64
C SER A 70 -1.42 -12.82 0.21
N LYS A 71 -2.12 -13.58 1.06
CA LYS A 71 -2.56 -14.95 0.75
C LYS A 71 -3.99 -14.98 0.20
N LEU A 72 -4.55 -13.81 -0.14
CA LEU A 72 -5.92 -13.71 -0.64
C LEU A 72 -5.99 -14.19 -2.09
N THR A 73 -7.04 -14.94 -2.39
CA THR A 73 -7.36 -15.29 -3.77
C THR A 73 -8.21 -14.18 -4.39
N ILE A 74 -7.77 -13.63 -5.52
CA ILE A 74 -8.55 -12.63 -6.26
C ILE A 74 -9.70 -13.34 -6.97
N VAL A 75 -10.93 -12.89 -6.71
CA VAL A 75 -12.15 -13.38 -7.34
C VAL A 75 -12.86 -12.25 -8.11
N PRO A 76 -13.64 -12.55 -9.16
CA PRO A 76 -14.27 -11.51 -9.97
C PRO A 76 -15.26 -10.64 -9.17
N ASN A 77 -16.07 -11.26 -8.30
CA ASN A 77 -17.12 -10.60 -7.53
C ASN A 77 -17.30 -11.28 -6.17
N ASN A 78 -17.92 -10.58 -5.24
CA ASN A 78 -18.37 -11.11 -3.94
C ASN A 78 -17.24 -11.78 -3.12
N GLY A 79 -16.03 -11.21 -3.16
CA GLY A 79 -14.96 -11.61 -2.25
C GLY A 79 -15.32 -11.31 -0.79
N ASP A 80 -14.63 -11.98 0.14
CA ASP A 80 -14.73 -11.66 1.57
C ASP A 80 -14.35 -10.18 1.82
N TRP A 81 -13.34 -9.71 1.11
CA TRP A 81 -13.01 -8.30 0.94
C TRP A 81 -13.46 -7.81 -0.43
N GLN A 82 -13.98 -6.60 -0.47
CA GLN A 82 -14.42 -5.96 -1.70
C GLN A 82 -13.81 -4.57 -1.77
N LEU A 83 -13.05 -4.30 -2.83
CA LEU A 83 -12.39 -3.04 -3.06
C LEU A 83 -12.90 -2.42 -4.35
N SER A 84 -13.36 -1.18 -4.25
CA SER A 84 -13.83 -0.38 -5.40
C SER A 84 -13.43 1.07 -5.24
N GLY A 85 -13.49 1.86 -6.30
CA GLY A 85 -13.15 3.27 -6.22
C GLY A 85 -12.89 3.91 -7.56
N TYR A 86 -12.35 5.13 -7.50
CA TYR A 86 -12.05 5.93 -8.67
C TYR A 86 -10.96 6.96 -8.40
N ILE A 87 -10.30 7.43 -9.44
CA ILE A 87 -9.37 8.54 -9.37
C ILE A 87 -10.20 9.82 -9.29
N SER A 88 -10.15 10.47 -8.13
CA SER A 88 -10.96 11.67 -7.82
C SER A 88 -10.22 12.97 -8.11
N GLN A 89 -8.89 12.92 -8.22
CA GLN A 89 -8.07 14.11 -8.41
C GLN A 89 -6.85 13.82 -9.28
N TYR A 90 -6.59 14.74 -10.19
CA TYR A 90 -5.34 14.87 -10.95
C TYR A 90 -5.07 16.34 -11.13
N THR A 91 -4.08 16.90 -10.40
CA THR A 91 -3.85 18.33 -10.37
C THR A 91 -2.36 18.65 -10.43
N VAL A 92 -1.99 19.61 -11.28
CA VAL A 92 -0.64 20.17 -11.33
C VAL A 92 -0.68 21.57 -10.76
N THR A 93 0.15 21.82 -9.74
CA THR A 93 0.21 23.10 -9.05
C THR A 93 1.65 23.63 -9.04
N PRO A 94 1.90 24.87 -9.50
CA PRO A 94 3.20 25.51 -9.32
C PRO A 94 3.52 25.71 -7.84
N LEU A 95 4.77 25.46 -7.45
CA LEU A 95 5.25 25.73 -6.08
C LEU A 95 6.00 27.04 -6.04
N ALA A 96 5.80 27.80 -4.97
CA ALA A 96 6.60 29.01 -4.73
C ALA A 96 8.06 28.61 -4.46
N PRO A 97 9.05 29.30 -5.07
CA PRO A 97 10.45 29.05 -4.80
C PRO A 97 10.77 29.25 -3.31
N LEU A 98 11.50 28.34 -2.70
CA LEU A 98 12.08 28.56 -1.37
C LEU A 98 13.30 29.47 -1.49
N ALA A 99 13.62 30.20 -0.42
CA ALA A 99 14.63 31.27 -0.43
C ALA A 99 16.05 30.85 -0.92
N ASN A 100 16.34 29.54 -1.02
CA ASN A 100 17.61 28.99 -1.48
C ASN A 100 17.48 28.06 -2.69
N GLU A 101 16.30 27.95 -3.30
CA GLU A 101 16.08 27.11 -4.48
C GLU A 101 16.16 27.95 -5.76
N THR A 102 17.07 27.58 -6.66
CA THR A 102 17.29 28.28 -7.95
C THR A 102 16.33 27.80 -9.05
N ALA A 103 15.61 26.71 -8.85
CA ALA A 103 14.70 26.13 -9.83
C ALA A 103 13.26 26.13 -9.31
N ALA A 104 12.35 26.73 -10.09
CA ALA A 104 10.92 26.63 -9.83
C ALA A 104 10.43 25.20 -10.00
N GLN A 105 9.60 24.73 -9.09
CA GLN A 105 9.04 23.38 -9.09
C GLN A 105 7.52 23.40 -9.32
N SER A 106 7.00 22.31 -9.83
CA SER A 106 5.57 22.01 -9.90
C SER A 106 5.29 20.70 -9.20
N ARG A 107 4.09 20.58 -8.66
CA ARG A 107 3.59 19.38 -7.96
C ARG A 107 2.49 18.73 -8.75
N LEU A 108 2.66 17.45 -9.08
CA LEU A 108 1.56 16.59 -9.53
C LEU A 108 0.96 15.89 -8.32
N THR A 109 -0.33 16.08 -8.11
CA THR A 109 -1.11 15.40 -7.07
C THR A 109 -2.15 14.49 -7.71
N ILE A 110 -2.21 13.22 -7.29
CA ILE A 110 -3.27 12.28 -7.65
C ILE A 110 -3.98 11.87 -6.36
N GLY A 111 -5.31 11.84 -6.38
CA GLY A 111 -6.14 11.35 -5.30
C GLY A 111 -7.01 10.20 -5.78
N VAL A 112 -7.07 9.12 -5.01
CA VAL A 112 -7.89 7.95 -5.30
C VAL A 112 -8.91 7.78 -4.18
N LYS A 113 -10.19 7.87 -4.52
CA LYS A 113 -11.29 7.49 -3.62
C LYS A 113 -11.40 5.99 -3.61
N VAL A 114 -11.42 5.41 -2.42
CA VAL A 114 -11.52 3.96 -2.20
C VAL A 114 -12.67 3.67 -1.26
N ASP A 115 -13.49 2.72 -1.65
CA ASP A 115 -14.53 2.11 -0.85
C ASP A 115 -14.12 0.65 -0.56
N PHE A 116 -13.95 0.34 0.71
CA PHE A 116 -13.57 -0.98 1.18
C PHE A 116 -14.66 -1.59 2.04
N VAL A 117 -15.03 -2.83 1.74
CA VAL A 117 -16.00 -3.62 2.49
C VAL A 117 -15.36 -4.93 2.91
N ASN A 118 -15.35 -5.20 4.22
CA ASN A 118 -15.03 -6.49 4.80
C ASN A 118 -16.33 -7.18 5.21
N THR A 119 -16.72 -8.25 4.51
CA THR A 119 -17.95 -9.00 4.79
C THR A 119 -17.88 -9.84 6.07
N LYS A 120 -16.67 -10.02 6.64
CA LYS A 120 -16.47 -10.77 7.89
C LYS A 120 -16.47 -9.85 9.12
N ASP A 121 -16.10 -8.57 8.93
CA ASP A 121 -16.08 -7.57 10.01
C ASP A 121 -16.43 -6.19 9.43
N GLU A 122 -17.69 -5.80 9.52
CA GLU A 122 -18.19 -4.52 8.99
C GLU A 122 -17.55 -3.28 9.65
N LYS A 123 -16.95 -3.44 10.84
CA LYS A 123 -16.27 -2.33 11.54
C LYS A 123 -15.02 -1.86 10.81
N GLN A 124 -14.45 -2.70 9.94
CA GLN A 124 -13.29 -2.38 9.13
C GLN A 124 -13.66 -1.67 7.82
N ASN A 125 -14.95 -1.54 7.51
CA ASN A 125 -15.41 -0.85 6.31
C ASN A 125 -15.01 0.62 6.35
N PHE A 126 -14.53 1.13 5.23
CA PHE A 126 -14.22 2.55 5.10
C PHE A 126 -14.48 3.07 3.68
N SER A 127 -14.60 4.38 3.60
CA SER A 127 -14.71 5.14 2.36
C SER A 127 -13.81 6.37 2.49
N GLN A 128 -12.65 6.36 1.84
CA GLN A 128 -11.59 7.34 2.08
C GLN A 128 -10.88 7.73 0.77
N VAL A 129 -10.34 8.96 0.71
CA VAL A 129 -9.45 9.41 -0.35
C VAL A 129 -8.00 9.20 0.08
N PHE A 130 -7.20 8.62 -0.81
CA PHE A 130 -5.76 8.44 -0.67
C PHE A 130 -5.06 9.40 -1.64
N PRO A 131 -4.61 10.56 -1.19
CA PRO A 131 -3.85 11.48 -2.01
C PRO A 131 -2.36 11.21 -1.90
N PHE A 132 -1.64 11.33 -3.01
CA PHE A 132 -0.19 11.37 -3.01
C PHE A 132 0.33 12.32 -4.09
N TYR A 133 1.56 12.80 -3.94
CA TYR A 133 2.13 13.75 -4.88
C TYR A 133 3.61 13.49 -5.17
N ARG A 134 4.06 14.05 -6.28
CA ARG A 134 5.47 14.17 -6.65
C ARG A 134 5.73 15.55 -7.20
N ASP A 135 6.89 16.08 -6.84
CA ASP A 135 7.38 17.36 -7.35
C ASP A 135 8.31 17.13 -8.53
N PHE A 136 8.28 18.03 -9.51
CA PHE A 136 9.12 17.99 -10.68
C PHE A 136 9.56 19.40 -11.08
N ASN A 137 10.68 19.49 -11.78
CA ASN A 137 11.26 20.79 -12.17
C ASN A 137 10.43 21.41 -13.31
N GLN A 138 10.08 22.70 -13.20
CA GLN A 138 9.33 23.43 -14.22
C GLN A 138 10.07 23.60 -15.55
N THR A 139 11.39 23.35 -15.59
CA THR A 139 12.14 23.31 -16.85
C THR A 139 11.81 22.08 -17.69
N GLN A 140 11.20 21.05 -17.10
CA GLN A 140 10.72 19.84 -17.76
C GLN A 140 9.24 20.05 -18.15
N SER A 141 8.86 19.62 -19.36
CA SER A 141 7.45 19.54 -19.70
C SER A 141 6.78 18.41 -18.93
N LEU A 142 5.55 18.62 -18.46
CA LEU A 142 4.81 17.53 -17.80
C LEU A 142 4.80 16.26 -18.65
N SER A 143 4.54 16.38 -19.94
CA SER A 143 4.48 15.24 -20.87
C SER A 143 5.76 14.40 -20.95
N SER A 144 6.93 14.99 -20.61
CA SER A 144 8.20 14.24 -20.61
C SER A 144 8.42 13.42 -19.35
N VAL A 145 7.76 13.75 -18.24
CA VAL A 145 7.95 13.11 -16.92
C VAL A 145 6.67 12.47 -16.37
N GLU A 146 5.53 12.70 -17.01
CA GLU A 146 4.20 12.30 -16.54
C GLU A 146 4.10 10.82 -16.24
N SER A 147 4.60 9.97 -17.14
CA SER A 147 4.54 8.51 -16.96
C SER A 147 5.28 8.04 -15.71
N GLU A 148 6.48 8.60 -15.46
CA GLU A 148 7.29 8.28 -14.28
C GLU A 148 6.63 8.78 -13.00
N LEU A 149 6.12 10.02 -13.03
CA LEU A 149 5.45 10.63 -11.87
C LEU A 149 4.17 9.86 -11.51
N VAL A 150 3.33 9.55 -12.49
CA VAL A 150 2.09 8.78 -12.31
C VAL A 150 2.42 7.39 -11.73
N ASP A 151 3.40 6.70 -12.31
CA ASP A 151 3.82 5.38 -11.82
C ASP A 151 4.24 5.44 -10.34
N ALA A 152 5.12 6.38 -9.99
CA ALA A 152 5.60 6.55 -8.63
C ALA A 152 4.49 6.94 -7.63
N ILE A 153 3.55 7.79 -8.04
CA ILE A 153 2.41 8.20 -7.21
C ILE A 153 1.46 7.03 -6.99
N LEU A 154 1.09 6.31 -8.05
CA LEU A 154 0.17 5.18 -7.95
C LEU A 154 0.76 4.04 -7.12
N ASN A 155 2.07 3.76 -7.21
CA ASN A 155 2.74 2.78 -6.36
C ASN A 155 2.58 3.11 -4.88
N GLN A 156 2.76 4.38 -4.49
CA GLN A 156 2.58 4.79 -3.11
C GLN A 156 1.12 4.70 -2.66
N ILE A 157 0.19 5.15 -3.49
CA ILE A 157 -1.26 5.06 -3.19
C ILE A 157 -1.68 3.60 -2.99
N VAL A 158 -1.22 2.68 -3.83
CA VAL A 158 -1.50 1.23 -3.71
C VAL A 158 -0.94 0.68 -2.41
N PHE A 159 0.28 1.05 -2.04
CA PHE A 159 0.88 0.70 -0.75
C PHE A 159 0.04 1.20 0.43
N ASP A 160 -0.42 2.46 0.38
CA ASP A 160 -1.22 3.06 1.44
C ASP A 160 -2.59 2.38 1.58
N ILE A 161 -3.25 2.07 0.45
CA ILE A 161 -4.51 1.31 0.41
C ILE A 161 -4.32 -0.07 1.04
N PHE A 162 -3.29 -0.81 0.62
CA PHE A 162 -2.99 -2.12 1.16
C PHE A 162 -2.72 -2.07 2.66
N THR A 163 -1.88 -1.13 3.10
CA THR A 163 -1.58 -0.93 4.52
C THR A 163 -2.84 -0.63 5.32
N LYS A 164 -3.72 0.25 4.82
CA LYS A 164 -4.97 0.59 5.51
C LYS A 164 -5.92 -0.60 5.62
N THR A 165 -6.03 -1.43 4.57
CA THR A 165 -6.93 -2.60 4.59
C THR A 165 -6.41 -3.75 5.44
N THR A 166 -5.07 -3.87 5.59
CA THR A 166 -4.45 -4.95 6.36
C THR A 166 -4.13 -4.58 7.81
N SER A 167 -4.19 -3.29 8.16
CA SER A 167 -3.91 -2.82 9.52
C SER A 167 -5.18 -2.79 10.36
N ASN A 168 -5.16 -3.45 11.51
CA ASN A 168 -6.24 -3.38 12.51
C ASN A 168 -6.06 -2.10 13.35
N TRP A 169 -6.52 -0.95 12.83
CA TRP A 169 -6.57 0.32 13.59
C TRP A 169 -7.99 0.65 14.01
#